data_7e8f548c0cea146eb4bd47711068df50
#
_entry.id   7e8f548c0cea146eb4bd47711068df50
#
_cell.length_a   1.000
_cell.length_b   1.000
_cell.length_c   1.000
_cell.angle_alpha   90.00
_cell.angle_beta   90.00
_cell.angle_gamma   90.00
#
_symmetry.space_group_name_H-M   'P 1'
#
loop_
_entity.id
_entity.type
_entity.pdbx_description
1 polymer ?
#
loop_
_entity_poly.entity_id
_entity_poly.type
_entity_poly.pdbx_seq_one_letter_code
_entity_poly.pdbx_strand_id
1 'polypeptide(L)'
;YSREIERLNQLYGNRIKRGIEIGYYQPREADILAYLADKDYDLKLLSVHHNGQNDYLDDEIAERDKDDVIPEYLDLLEAAIGRVDAHVLAHFDYGFRLFELSPADLQIYEPQLIAIFQKMIKNDLAFELNSKSMYLYHHEDLYRYALGLVKRLGCQKYSLGSDGHK
;
A
#
# COMPACT_ATOMS: atom_id res chain seq x y z
N TYR A 1 -16.49 14.42 -7.28
CA TYR A 1 -15.22 13.84 -7.72
C TYR A 1 -15.27 13.49 -9.23
N SER A 2 -16.11 12.54 -9.68
CA SER A 2 -16.14 12.10 -11.09
C SER A 2 -16.44 13.24 -12.08
N ARG A 3 -17.44 14.10 -11.80
CA ARG A 3 -17.76 15.27 -12.63
C ARG A 3 -16.58 16.25 -12.77
N GLU A 4 -15.79 16.42 -11.71
CA GLU A 4 -14.62 17.31 -11.75
C GLU A 4 -13.51 16.72 -12.61
N ILE A 5 -13.29 15.41 -12.55
CA ILE A 5 -12.34 14.71 -13.43
C ILE A 5 -12.77 14.83 -14.89
N GLU A 6 -14.05 14.65 -15.17
CA GLU A 6 -14.60 14.84 -16.54
C GLU A 6 -14.37 16.27 -17.05
N ARG A 7 -14.66 17.28 -16.23
CA ARG A 7 -14.40 18.69 -16.56
C ARG A 7 -12.91 18.95 -16.84
N LEU A 8 -12.03 18.44 -15.97
CA LEU A 8 -10.60 18.60 -16.14
C LEU A 8 -10.08 17.86 -17.38
N ASN A 9 -10.62 16.68 -17.67
CA ASN A 9 -10.23 15.91 -18.85
C ASN A 9 -10.63 16.59 -20.16
N GLN A 10 -11.75 17.35 -20.18
CA GLN A 10 -12.09 18.19 -21.33
C GLN A 10 -11.04 19.28 -21.57
N LEU A 11 -10.43 19.82 -20.49
CA LEU A 11 -9.40 20.86 -20.58
C LEU A 11 -8.01 20.30 -20.92
N TYR A 12 -7.68 19.11 -20.39
CA TYR A 12 -6.33 18.54 -20.44
C TYR A 12 -6.20 17.30 -21.31
N GLY A 13 -7.18 16.98 -22.15
CA GLY A 13 -7.08 15.91 -23.14
C GLY A 13 -7.04 14.51 -22.55
N ASN A 14 -7.93 14.18 -21.60
CA ASN A 14 -8.10 12.85 -20.98
C ASN A 14 -6.85 12.29 -20.27
N ARG A 15 -6.06 13.18 -19.67
CA ARG A 15 -4.84 12.81 -18.95
C ARG A 15 -5.06 12.44 -17.49
N ILE A 16 -6.22 12.84 -16.93
CA ILE A 16 -6.53 12.62 -15.51
C ILE A 16 -7.33 11.33 -15.39
N LYS A 17 -6.82 10.40 -14.59
CA LYS A 17 -7.42 9.10 -14.36
C LYS A 17 -8.19 9.09 -13.04
N ARG A 18 -9.30 8.32 -13.01
CA ARG A 18 -10.05 8.08 -11.77
C ARG A 18 -9.37 6.98 -10.99
N GLY A 19 -8.92 7.28 -9.79
CA GLY A 19 -8.34 6.30 -8.88
C GLY A 19 -9.15 6.11 -7.62
N ILE A 20 -8.95 5.00 -6.97
CA ILE A 20 -9.40 4.71 -5.61
C ILE A 20 -8.31 4.01 -4.84
N GLU A 21 -8.15 4.38 -3.57
CA GLU A 21 -7.42 3.59 -2.61
C GLU A 21 -8.40 2.72 -1.83
N ILE A 22 -8.11 1.43 -1.79
CA ILE A 22 -8.94 0.40 -1.15
C ILE A 22 -8.23 0.02 0.14
N GLY A 23 -8.64 0.61 1.26
CA GLY A 23 -8.24 0.15 2.59
C GLY A 23 -8.89 -1.19 2.88
N TYR A 24 -8.17 -2.27 2.61
CA TYR A 24 -8.72 -3.62 2.79
C TYR A 24 -8.87 -3.96 4.27
N TYR A 25 -10.03 -4.49 4.61
CA TYR A 25 -10.35 -5.04 5.93
C TYR A 25 -11.20 -6.30 5.78
N GLN A 26 -10.64 -7.44 6.14
CA GLN A 26 -11.24 -8.75 5.89
C GLN A 26 -12.70 -8.86 6.38
N PRO A 27 -13.09 -8.39 7.58
CA PRO A 27 -14.48 -8.48 8.03
C PRO A 27 -15.48 -7.66 7.18
N ARG A 28 -15.00 -6.72 6.37
CA ARG A 28 -15.80 -5.89 5.46
C ARG A 28 -15.58 -6.22 3.99
N GLU A 29 -14.92 -7.34 3.69
CA GLU A 29 -14.60 -7.75 2.29
C GLU A 29 -15.83 -7.76 1.40
N ALA A 30 -16.95 -8.33 1.88
CA ALA A 30 -18.18 -8.37 1.11
C ALA A 30 -18.72 -6.97 0.73
N ASP A 31 -18.63 -6.01 1.65
CA ASP A 31 -19.05 -4.63 1.43
C ASP A 31 -18.10 -3.92 0.45
N ILE A 32 -16.79 -4.17 0.57
CA ILE A 32 -15.77 -3.63 -0.34
C ILE A 32 -16.02 -4.14 -1.76
N LEU A 33 -16.22 -5.44 -1.94
CA LEU A 33 -16.48 -6.05 -3.23
C LEU A 33 -17.80 -5.54 -3.82
N ALA A 34 -18.87 -5.44 -3.02
CA ALA A 34 -20.14 -4.88 -3.46
C ALA A 34 -20.02 -3.42 -3.88
N TYR A 35 -19.24 -2.61 -3.15
CA TYR A 35 -18.99 -1.22 -3.53
C TYR A 35 -18.23 -1.10 -4.85
N LEU A 36 -17.28 -1.98 -5.11
CA LEU A 36 -16.43 -1.93 -6.31
C LEU A 36 -17.14 -2.50 -7.56
N ALA A 37 -18.14 -3.37 -7.40
CA ALA A 37 -18.74 -4.16 -8.48
C ALA A 37 -19.35 -3.31 -9.61
N ASP A 38 -19.90 -2.13 -9.29
CA ASP A 38 -20.53 -1.20 -10.24
C ASP A 38 -19.70 0.06 -10.50
N LYS A 39 -18.44 0.09 -10.06
CA LYS A 39 -17.55 1.23 -10.20
C LYS A 39 -16.44 0.96 -11.21
N ASP A 40 -16.27 1.93 -12.09
CA ASP A 40 -15.22 1.91 -13.10
C ASP A 40 -14.11 2.89 -12.69
N TYR A 41 -13.03 2.33 -12.10
CA TYR A 41 -11.84 3.06 -11.74
C TYR A 41 -10.67 2.70 -12.67
N ASP A 42 -10.01 3.73 -13.20
CA ASP A 42 -8.82 3.54 -14.04
C ASP A 42 -7.61 3.00 -13.23
N LEU A 43 -7.57 3.32 -11.93
CA LEU A 43 -6.50 2.89 -11.02
C LEU A 43 -7.07 2.52 -9.65
N LYS A 44 -6.68 1.35 -9.16
CA LYS A 44 -7.06 0.85 -7.83
C LYS A 44 -5.79 0.55 -7.06
N LEU A 45 -5.62 1.18 -5.90
CA LEU A 45 -4.54 0.93 -4.96
C LEU A 45 -5.07 0.05 -3.83
N LEU A 46 -4.32 -0.99 -3.47
CA LEU A 46 -4.59 -1.84 -2.33
C LEU A 46 -3.75 -1.38 -1.16
N SER A 47 -4.39 -1.12 -0.03
CA SER A 47 -3.74 -0.74 1.23
C SER A 47 -4.34 -1.51 2.42
N VAL A 48 -3.61 -1.53 3.52
CA VAL A 48 -4.09 -1.95 4.84
C VAL A 48 -3.76 -0.82 5.82
N HIS A 49 -4.76 -0.30 6.52
CA HIS A 49 -4.58 0.85 7.41
C HIS A 49 -4.76 0.50 8.88
N HIS A 50 -5.52 -0.55 9.20
CA HIS A 50 -5.82 -0.90 10.59
C HIS A 50 -5.89 -2.40 10.80
N ASN A 51 -5.68 -2.81 12.06
CA ASN A 51 -5.73 -4.22 12.48
C ASN A 51 -7.12 -4.68 12.94
N GLY A 52 -8.12 -3.80 12.88
CA GLY A 52 -9.48 -4.04 13.34
C GLY A 52 -9.81 -3.40 14.69
N GLN A 53 -8.81 -2.93 15.42
CA GLN A 53 -8.95 -2.19 16.66
C GLN A 53 -8.44 -0.74 16.51
N ASN A 54 -7.25 -0.58 15.95
CA ASN A 54 -6.57 0.70 15.78
C ASN A 54 -6.17 0.89 14.31
N ASP A 55 -6.14 2.16 13.87
CA ASP A 55 -5.33 2.56 12.71
C ASP A 55 -3.85 2.44 13.08
N TYR A 56 -3.01 2.01 12.14
CA TYR A 56 -1.57 1.87 12.40
C TYR A 56 -0.85 3.21 12.64
N LEU A 57 -1.54 4.35 12.46
CA LEU A 57 -1.03 5.68 12.81
C LEU A 57 -1.61 6.23 14.12
N ASP A 58 -2.38 5.43 14.86
CA ASP A 58 -2.87 5.80 16.20
C ASP A 58 -1.73 5.75 17.23
N ASP A 59 -1.80 6.61 18.24
CA ASP A 59 -0.81 6.69 19.32
C ASP A 59 -0.64 5.35 20.05
N GLU A 60 -1.72 4.59 20.20
CA GLU A 60 -1.72 3.26 20.83
C GLU A 60 -0.83 2.25 20.11
N ILE A 61 -0.65 2.40 18.80
CA ILE A 61 0.26 1.56 18.02
C ILE A 61 1.72 1.95 18.30
N ALA A 62 2.00 3.25 18.44
CA ALA A 62 3.35 3.74 18.77
C ALA A 62 3.84 3.26 20.15
N GLU A 63 2.90 2.94 21.06
CA GLU A 63 3.21 2.42 22.40
C GLU A 63 3.48 0.89 22.41
N ARG A 64 3.16 0.17 21.32
CA ARG A 64 3.39 -1.27 21.20
C ARG A 64 4.82 -1.59 20.79
N ASP A 65 5.24 -2.84 21.07
CA ASP A 65 6.52 -3.34 20.56
C ASP A 65 6.47 -3.47 19.03
N LYS A 66 7.45 -2.88 18.35
CA LYS A 66 7.58 -2.98 16.90
C LYS A 66 7.68 -4.43 16.42
N ASP A 67 8.28 -5.30 17.23
CA ASP A 67 8.48 -6.71 16.90
C ASP A 67 7.17 -7.52 16.96
N ASP A 68 6.10 -6.97 17.56
CA ASP A 68 4.74 -7.49 17.48
C ASP A 68 3.95 -6.83 16.33
N VAL A 69 4.10 -5.50 16.16
CA VAL A 69 3.30 -4.73 15.20
C VAL A 69 3.70 -5.03 13.75
N ILE A 70 5.00 -5.10 13.47
CA ILE A 70 5.47 -5.30 12.08
C ILE A 70 5.02 -6.64 11.51
N PRO A 71 5.23 -7.78 12.18
CA PRO A 71 4.72 -9.07 11.68
C PRO A 71 3.20 -9.10 11.52
N GLU A 72 2.46 -8.55 12.50
CA GLU A 72 1.00 -8.43 12.43
C GLU A 72 0.56 -7.70 11.16
N TYR A 73 1.16 -6.54 10.89
CA TYR A 73 0.86 -5.75 9.70
C TYR A 73 1.21 -6.48 8.40
N LEU A 74 2.40 -7.08 8.34
CA LEU A 74 2.86 -7.80 7.15
C LEU A 74 1.96 -9.00 6.83
N ASP A 75 1.47 -9.73 7.84
CA ASP A 75 0.52 -10.82 7.67
C ASP A 75 -0.82 -10.34 7.10
N LEU A 76 -1.33 -9.20 7.60
CA LEU A 76 -2.55 -8.57 7.08
C LEU A 76 -2.36 -8.09 5.64
N LEU A 77 -1.22 -7.49 5.33
CA LEU A 77 -0.88 -7.02 4.00
C LEU A 77 -0.79 -8.20 3.01
N GLU A 78 -0.12 -9.29 3.39
CA GLU A 78 -0.06 -10.49 2.59
C GLU A 78 -1.44 -11.09 2.36
N ALA A 79 -2.27 -11.17 3.42
CA ALA A 79 -3.62 -11.70 3.33
C ALA A 79 -4.51 -10.89 2.37
N ALA A 80 -4.34 -9.56 2.32
CA ALA A 80 -5.12 -8.67 1.46
C ALA A 80 -4.86 -8.86 -0.04
N ILE A 81 -3.63 -9.21 -0.43
CA ILE A 81 -3.25 -9.34 -1.85
C ILE A 81 -4.04 -10.47 -2.51
N GLY A 82 -4.69 -10.15 -3.65
CA GLY A 82 -5.51 -11.07 -4.42
C GLY A 82 -6.94 -11.25 -3.90
N ARG A 83 -7.34 -10.49 -2.85
CA ARG A 83 -8.72 -10.51 -2.34
C ARG A 83 -9.63 -9.54 -3.08
N VAL A 84 -9.06 -8.45 -3.57
CA VAL A 84 -9.74 -7.45 -4.39
C VAL A 84 -8.95 -7.22 -5.67
N ASP A 85 -9.64 -6.84 -6.74
CA ASP A 85 -8.99 -6.43 -7.99
C ASP A 85 -8.31 -5.07 -7.76
N ALA A 86 -6.98 -5.05 -7.85
CA ALA A 86 -6.15 -3.88 -7.66
C ALA A 86 -4.99 -3.83 -8.66
N HIS A 87 -4.40 -2.66 -8.84
CA HIS A 87 -3.31 -2.41 -9.77
C HIS A 87 -1.98 -2.09 -9.07
N VAL A 88 -2.04 -1.59 -7.86
CA VAL A 88 -0.88 -1.13 -7.09
C VAL A 88 -0.97 -1.63 -5.66
N LEU A 89 0.12 -2.15 -5.12
CA LEU A 89 0.30 -2.31 -3.67
C LEU A 89 0.81 -0.98 -3.13
N ALA A 90 -0.07 -0.26 -2.41
CA ALA A 90 0.24 1.04 -1.84
C ALA A 90 1.16 0.89 -0.60
N HIS A 91 1.98 1.91 -0.36
CA HIS A 91 2.79 2.12 0.85
C HIS A 91 2.96 0.88 1.75
N PHE A 92 3.80 -0.05 1.32
CA PHE A 92 4.04 -1.34 2.00
C PHE A 92 4.47 -1.19 3.47
N ASP A 93 4.83 0.01 3.88
CA ASP A 93 5.38 0.40 5.17
C ASP A 93 4.38 1.10 6.12
N TYR A 94 3.09 1.20 5.74
CA TYR A 94 2.10 1.96 6.51
C TYR A 94 2.02 1.52 7.98
N GLY A 95 2.04 0.22 8.24
CA GLY A 95 1.90 -0.35 9.58
C GLY A 95 3.10 -0.12 10.49
N PHE A 96 4.20 0.41 9.97
CA PHE A 96 5.38 0.70 10.78
C PHE A 96 5.95 2.11 10.58
N ARG A 97 5.14 3.02 10.04
CA ARG A 97 5.51 4.44 9.86
C ARG A 97 5.84 5.17 11.16
N LEU A 98 5.29 4.71 12.30
CA LEU A 98 5.53 5.31 13.60
C LEU A 98 6.84 4.86 14.27
N PHE A 99 7.54 3.88 13.69
CA PHE A 99 8.77 3.34 14.25
C PHE A 99 10.01 3.84 13.48
N GLU A 100 11.05 4.19 14.22
CA GLU A 100 12.36 4.43 13.63
C GLU A 100 12.99 3.09 13.25
N LEU A 101 13.14 2.84 11.96
CA LEU A 101 13.66 1.59 11.42
C LEU A 101 14.83 1.83 10.47
N SER A 102 15.78 0.91 10.52
CA SER A 102 16.86 0.79 9.55
C SER A 102 16.60 -0.36 8.56
N PRO A 103 17.33 -0.43 7.45
CA PRO A 103 17.30 -1.61 6.59
C PRO A 103 17.64 -2.93 7.30
N ALA A 104 18.48 -2.88 8.37
CA ALA A 104 18.81 -4.05 9.16
C ALA A 104 17.63 -4.58 9.98
N ASP A 105 16.76 -3.65 10.46
CA ASP A 105 15.52 -4.05 11.12
C ASP A 105 14.58 -4.76 10.12
N LEU A 106 14.42 -4.23 8.91
CA LEU A 106 13.60 -4.89 7.87
C LEU A 106 14.16 -6.25 7.43
N GLN A 107 15.47 -6.44 7.52
CA GLN A 107 16.10 -7.71 7.16
C GLN A 107 15.61 -8.86 8.04
N ILE A 108 15.19 -8.59 9.28
CA ILE A 108 14.60 -9.58 10.18
C ILE A 108 13.31 -10.15 9.55
N TYR A 109 12.54 -9.32 8.86
CA TYR A 109 11.27 -9.68 8.23
C TYR A 109 11.41 -9.99 6.73
N GLU A 110 12.64 -10.14 6.20
CA GLU A 110 12.86 -10.40 4.77
C GLU A 110 12.06 -11.60 4.24
N PRO A 111 11.93 -12.73 4.96
CA PRO A 111 11.10 -13.85 4.48
C PRO A 111 9.63 -13.46 4.24
N GLN A 112 9.00 -12.69 5.13
CA GLN A 112 7.63 -12.21 4.96
C GLN A 112 7.54 -11.19 3.83
N LEU A 113 8.48 -10.26 3.72
CA LEU A 113 8.55 -9.29 2.62
C LEU A 113 8.70 -9.99 1.26
N ILE A 114 9.51 -11.03 1.18
CA ILE A 114 9.66 -11.85 -0.04
C ILE A 114 8.31 -12.50 -0.40
N ALA A 115 7.61 -13.09 0.56
CA ALA A 115 6.31 -13.72 0.33
C ALA A 115 5.28 -12.70 -0.19
N ILE A 116 5.20 -11.52 0.45
CA ILE A 116 4.34 -10.40 0.04
C ILE A 116 4.67 -9.97 -1.40
N PHE A 117 5.93 -9.71 -1.70
CA PHE A 117 6.33 -9.20 -3.01
C PHE A 117 6.19 -10.25 -4.12
N GLN A 118 6.42 -11.52 -3.84
CA GLN A 118 6.12 -12.61 -4.77
C GLN A 118 4.62 -12.69 -5.06
N LYS A 119 3.78 -12.58 -4.04
CA LYS A 119 2.33 -12.58 -4.17
C LYS A 119 1.84 -11.35 -4.93
N MET A 120 2.41 -10.16 -4.65
CA MET A 120 2.18 -8.93 -5.38
C MET A 120 2.47 -9.09 -6.87
N ILE A 121 3.66 -9.61 -7.23
CA ILE A 121 4.07 -9.85 -8.61
C ILE A 121 3.14 -10.86 -9.30
N LYS A 122 2.81 -11.97 -8.62
CA LYS A 122 1.91 -13.01 -9.14
C LYS A 122 0.51 -12.47 -9.43
N ASN A 123 0.04 -11.48 -8.67
CA ASN A 123 -1.25 -10.82 -8.86
C ASN A 123 -1.14 -9.57 -9.76
N ASP A 124 -0.01 -9.38 -10.43
CA ASP A 124 0.22 -8.32 -11.42
C ASP A 124 0.13 -6.88 -10.86
N LEU A 125 0.32 -6.69 -9.56
CA LEU A 125 0.33 -5.38 -8.92
C LEU A 125 1.67 -4.68 -9.13
N ALA A 126 1.63 -3.35 -9.27
CA ALA A 126 2.81 -2.49 -9.22
C ALA A 126 3.26 -2.28 -7.77
N PHE A 127 4.58 -2.17 -7.56
CA PHE A 127 5.15 -1.70 -6.29
C PHE A 127 5.10 -0.17 -6.24
N GLU A 128 4.55 0.41 -5.19
CA GLU A 128 4.51 1.86 -5.03
C GLU A 128 5.79 2.41 -4.39
N LEU A 129 6.35 3.45 -4.99
CA LEU A 129 7.31 4.34 -4.36
C LEU A 129 6.53 5.52 -3.76
N ASN A 130 6.27 5.46 -2.45
CA ASN A 130 5.44 6.44 -1.75
C ASN A 130 6.30 7.57 -1.19
N SER A 131 6.14 8.79 -1.73
CA SER A 131 6.96 9.92 -1.34
C SER A 131 6.66 10.43 0.08
N LYS A 132 5.43 10.28 0.58
CA LYS A 132 5.09 10.62 1.97
C LYS A 132 5.84 9.72 2.95
N SER A 133 5.85 8.41 2.72
CA SER A 133 6.65 7.47 3.52
C SER A 133 8.13 7.84 3.50
N MET A 134 8.68 8.04 2.30
CA MET A 134 10.10 8.34 2.17
C MET A 134 10.49 9.65 2.86
N TYR A 135 9.76 10.75 2.62
CA TYR A 135 10.22 12.08 3.04
C TYR A 135 9.61 12.58 4.34
N LEU A 136 8.38 12.20 4.68
CA LEU A 136 7.74 12.63 5.93
C LEU A 136 8.04 11.67 7.09
N TYR A 137 8.07 10.38 6.80
CA TYR A 137 8.38 9.33 7.78
C TYR A 137 9.85 8.86 7.75
N HIS A 138 10.68 9.48 6.90
CA HIS A 138 12.11 9.19 6.78
C HIS A 138 12.45 7.74 6.41
N HIS A 139 11.59 7.09 5.63
CA HIS A 139 11.73 5.69 5.22
C HIS A 139 12.46 5.51 3.87
N GLU A 140 13.24 6.48 3.40
CA GLU A 140 13.95 6.38 2.11
C GLU A 140 14.82 5.14 2.01
N ASP A 141 15.57 4.83 3.05
CA ASP A 141 16.47 3.67 3.07
C ASP A 141 15.69 2.35 3.13
N LEU A 142 14.52 2.31 3.80
CA LEU A 142 13.62 1.16 3.78
C LEU A 142 13.07 0.92 2.37
N TYR A 143 12.67 1.98 1.67
CA TYR A 143 12.23 1.89 0.27
C TYR A 143 13.36 1.47 -0.66
N ARG A 144 14.58 1.94 -0.44
CA ARG A 144 15.76 1.51 -1.20
C ARG A 144 16.02 0.01 -1.01
N TYR A 145 15.91 -0.48 0.21
CA TYR A 145 16.04 -1.90 0.54
C TYR A 145 14.94 -2.73 -0.11
N ALA A 146 13.67 -2.36 0.08
CA ALA A 146 12.52 -3.04 -0.50
C ALA A 146 12.57 -3.04 -2.04
N LEU A 147 12.98 -1.92 -2.66
CA LEU A 147 13.17 -1.82 -4.12
C LEU A 147 14.23 -2.81 -4.62
N GLY A 148 15.31 -3.00 -3.85
CA GLY A 148 16.30 -4.04 -4.12
C GLY A 148 15.71 -5.44 -4.12
N LEU A 149 14.83 -5.75 -3.14
CA LEU A 149 14.13 -7.03 -3.04
C LEU A 149 13.18 -7.25 -4.22
N VAL A 150 12.25 -6.33 -4.46
CA VAL A 150 11.25 -6.49 -5.54
C VAL A 150 11.90 -6.59 -6.92
N LYS A 151 13.02 -5.88 -7.14
CA LYS A 151 13.79 -5.97 -8.37
C LYS A 151 14.44 -7.35 -8.54
N ARG A 152 15.04 -7.91 -7.47
CA ARG A 152 15.62 -9.28 -7.50
C ARG A 152 14.54 -10.34 -7.74
N LEU A 153 13.32 -10.12 -7.27
CA LEU A 153 12.18 -11.01 -7.50
C LEU A 153 11.54 -10.87 -8.89
N GLY A 154 12.02 -9.93 -9.72
CA GLY A 154 11.58 -9.76 -11.10
C GLY A 154 10.38 -8.84 -11.29
N CYS A 155 10.08 -7.97 -10.32
CA CYS A 155 9.04 -6.96 -10.49
C CYS A 155 9.35 -6.05 -11.69
N GLN A 156 8.33 -5.84 -12.53
CA GLN A 156 8.44 -4.99 -13.74
C GLN A 156 7.55 -3.74 -13.64
N LYS A 157 6.64 -3.68 -12.65
CA LYS A 157 5.66 -2.61 -12.50
C LYS A 157 5.95 -1.78 -11.27
N TYR A 158 6.02 -0.47 -11.46
CA TYR A 158 6.26 0.49 -10.40
C TYR A 158 5.31 1.67 -10.56
N SER A 159 4.89 2.26 -9.46
CA SER A 159 4.14 3.51 -9.43
C SER A 159 4.82 4.53 -8.50
N LEU A 160 4.52 5.80 -8.72
CA LEU A 160 4.93 6.88 -7.83
C LEU A 160 3.67 7.42 -7.15
N GLY A 161 3.66 7.41 -5.82
CA GLY A 161 2.57 7.94 -5.02
C GLY A 161 3.01 9.12 -4.16
N SER A 162 2.18 10.15 -4.08
CA SER A 162 2.40 11.26 -3.16
C SER A 162 1.69 11.07 -1.83
N ASP A 163 0.64 10.25 -1.80
CA ASP A 163 -0.26 10.08 -0.66
C ASP A 163 -0.73 11.45 -0.13
N GLY A 164 -0.96 12.39 -1.05
CA GLY A 164 -1.31 13.78 -0.77
C GLY A 164 -2.79 13.94 -0.46
N HIS A 165 -3.11 14.56 0.69
CA HIS A 165 -4.47 14.78 1.16
C HIS A 165 -4.88 16.27 1.13
N LYS A 166 -4.11 17.15 0.48
CA LYS A 166 -4.37 18.61 0.41
C LYS A 166 -4.41 19.10 -1.02
#